data_726f311ac4f46f4b614f38ec0f82525f
#
_entry.id   726f311ac4f46f4b614f38ec0f82525f
#
_cell.length_a   1.000
_cell.length_b   1.000
_cell.length_c   1.000
_cell.angle_alpha   90.00
_cell.angle_beta   90.00
_cell.angle_gamma   90.00
#
_symmetry.space_group_name_H-M   'P 1'
#
loop_
_entity.id
_entity.type
_entity.pdbx_description
1 polymer ?
#
loop_
_entity_poly.entity_id
_entity_poly.type
_entity_poly.pdbx_seq_one_letter_code
_entity_poly.pdbx_strand_id
1 'polypeptide(L)'
;TAIDIVQNREIPTGSVNLTFLDSTQKVLIVSDVNEIVSYLQDQDITYYTMENVPAESWIMTLLPYLIIFGAMFIFFMIMTNQAAANAGGGSSKMMNFGKSRAKLMQPDAKKVTFANVAGLKEEKEELEEIVDFLRAPQKYTALGARIPKGVLLVGPPGTGKTLLAKAIAGEAGVPFFSISGSDFVEMFVGVGASRVRDLFEEAKKNAPCIVFIDEIDAVARRRGTGMGGGHDEREQTLNQLLVEMDGFGVNEGIIVMAATNRVDI
;
A
#
# COMPACT_ATOMS: atom_id res chain seq x y z
N THR A 1 -60.94 -50.32 26.14
CA THR A 1 -60.67 -48.86 26.04
C THR A 1 -59.16 -48.70 26.16
N ALA A 2 -58.55 -48.05 25.23
CA ALA A 2 -57.10 -47.63 25.35
C ALA A 2 -57.11 -46.18 25.81
N ILE A 3 -56.15 -45.85 26.69
CA ILE A 3 -55.98 -44.52 27.26
C ILE A 3 -54.51 -44.09 26.93
N ASP A 4 -54.38 -43.08 26.13
CA ASP A 4 -53.03 -42.48 25.79
C ASP A 4 -52.95 -41.08 26.38
N ILE A 5 -51.94 -40.85 27.18
CA ILE A 5 -51.74 -39.59 27.89
C ILE A 5 -50.54 -38.90 27.21
N VAL A 6 -50.79 -37.69 26.71
CA VAL A 6 -49.75 -36.85 26.08
C VAL A 6 -49.58 -35.60 26.94
N GLN A 7 -48.44 -35.43 27.56
CA GLN A 7 -48.10 -34.28 28.39
C GLN A 7 -47.39 -33.19 27.59
N ASN A 8 -47.72 -31.93 27.86
CA ASN A 8 -46.99 -30.79 27.32
C ASN A 8 -45.63 -30.62 28.03
N ARG A 9 -44.61 -30.09 27.32
CA ARG A 9 -43.21 -30.08 27.79
C ARG A 9 -42.94 -29.26 29.03
N GLU A 10 -43.59 -28.12 29.19
CA GLU A 10 -43.18 -27.12 30.19
C GLU A 10 -44.17 -26.92 31.32
N ILE A 11 -45.37 -27.48 31.19
CA ILE A 11 -46.46 -27.33 32.14
C ILE A 11 -47.16 -28.68 32.32
N PRO A 12 -47.76 -28.97 33.50
CA PRO A 12 -48.43 -30.24 33.76
C PRO A 12 -49.66 -30.45 32.90
N THR A 13 -50.01 -29.53 32.02
CA THR A 13 -51.13 -29.65 31.09
C THR A 13 -50.85 -30.71 30.01
N GLY A 14 -51.91 -31.35 29.55
CA GLY A 14 -51.79 -32.36 28.50
C GLY A 14 -53.16 -32.71 27.90
N SER A 15 -53.12 -33.75 27.06
CA SER A 15 -54.38 -34.36 26.54
C SER A 15 -54.44 -35.84 26.84
N VAL A 16 -55.63 -36.30 27.14
CA VAL A 16 -55.92 -37.72 27.33
C VAL A 16 -56.77 -38.20 26.16
N ASN A 17 -56.17 -39.07 25.34
CA ASN A 17 -56.89 -39.68 24.21
C ASN A 17 -57.59 -40.99 24.66
N LEU A 18 -58.87 -41.02 24.63
CA LEU A 18 -59.66 -42.20 24.97
C LEU A 18 -60.10 -42.85 23.67
N THR A 19 -59.65 -44.10 23.43
CA THR A 19 -60.20 -44.94 22.34
C THR A 19 -61.08 -46.00 22.87
N PHE A 20 -62.37 -45.92 22.49
CA PHE A 20 -63.36 -46.87 22.88
C PHE A 20 -63.40 -48.15 22.05
N LEU A 21 -64.10 -49.22 22.49
CA LEU A 21 -64.14 -50.51 21.76
C LEU A 21 -64.85 -50.38 20.40
N ASP A 22 -65.69 -49.38 20.23
CA ASP A 22 -66.38 -49.04 18.98
C ASP A 22 -65.55 -48.20 18.01
N SER A 23 -64.23 -48.08 18.28
CA SER A 23 -63.27 -47.28 17.52
C SER A 23 -63.54 -45.76 17.57
N THR A 24 -64.44 -45.28 18.43
CA THR A 24 -64.59 -43.85 18.63
C THR A 24 -63.42 -43.30 19.48
N GLN A 25 -62.99 -42.12 19.17
CA GLN A 25 -61.92 -41.41 19.91
C GLN A 25 -62.46 -40.14 20.53
N LYS A 26 -62.15 -39.91 21.80
CA LYS A 26 -62.37 -38.62 22.46
C LYS A 26 -61.11 -38.12 23.07
N VAL A 27 -60.86 -36.82 22.86
CA VAL A 27 -59.70 -36.10 23.42
C VAL A 27 -60.18 -35.20 24.55
N LEU A 28 -59.60 -35.37 25.71
CA LEU A 28 -59.81 -34.54 26.89
C LEU A 28 -58.58 -33.70 27.12
N ILE A 29 -58.69 -32.38 27.10
CA ILE A 29 -57.60 -31.48 27.47
C ILE A 29 -57.59 -31.30 28.97
N VAL A 30 -56.46 -31.55 29.61
CA VAL A 30 -56.35 -31.53 31.07
C VAL A 30 -55.40 -30.49 31.55
N SER A 31 -55.64 -29.82 32.61
CA SER A 31 -54.83 -28.80 33.23
C SER A 31 -53.66 -29.37 34.04
N ASP A 32 -53.81 -30.60 34.54
CA ASP A 32 -52.75 -31.33 35.22
C ASP A 32 -52.81 -32.81 34.88
N VAL A 33 -51.80 -33.32 34.19
CA VAL A 33 -51.69 -34.72 33.80
C VAL A 33 -51.51 -35.63 35.05
N ASN A 34 -50.82 -35.13 36.08
CA ASN A 34 -50.55 -35.89 37.30
C ASN A 34 -51.79 -36.18 38.09
N GLU A 35 -52.74 -35.24 38.08
CA GLU A 35 -54.04 -35.43 38.72
C GLU A 35 -54.86 -36.55 38.04
N ILE A 36 -54.80 -36.61 36.71
CA ILE A 36 -55.45 -37.70 35.97
C ILE A 36 -54.75 -39.04 36.22
N VAL A 37 -53.39 -39.05 36.24
CA VAL A 37 -52.69 -40.28 36.56
C VAL A 37 -52.99 -40.79 37.95
N SER A 38 -53.04 -39.89 38.95
CA SER A 38 -53.46 -40.29 40.31
C SER A 38 -54.91 -40.81 40.40
N TYR A 39 -55.83 -40.16 39.67
CA TYR A 39 -57.18 -40.64 39.56
C TYR A 39 -57.29 -42.04 38.92
N LEU A 40 -56.52 -42.30 37.82
CA LEU A 40 -56.51 -43.61 37.20
C LEU A 40 -55.93 -44.70 38.13
N GLN A 41 -54.90 -44.35 38.89
CA GLN A 41 -54.34 -45.24 39.91
C GLN A 41 -55.30 -45.56 41.05
N ASP A 42 -56.04 -44.56 41.56
CA ASP A 42 -57.03 -44.74 42.58
C ASP A 42 -58.22 -45.63 42.14
N GLN A 43 -58.48 -45.65 40.82
CA GLN A 43 -59.54 -46.51 40.23
C GLN A 43 -58.98 -47.87 39.76
N ASP A 44 -57.75 -48.23 40.13
CA ASP A 44 -57.07 -49.48 39.77
C ASP A 44 -56.94 -49.70 38.25
N ILE A 45 -56.91 -48.59 37.45
CA ILE A 45 -56.78 -48.62 36.01
C ILE A 45 -55.28 -48.54 35.67
N THR A 46 -54.72 -49.71 35.40
CA THR A 46 -53.29 -49.84 35.11
C THR A 46 -52.91 -49.82 33.58
N TYR A 47 -53.95 -49.83 32.73
CA TYR A 47 -53.76 -49.90 31.25
C TYR A 47 -53.85 -48.51 30.63
N TYR A 48 -52.80 -47.73 30.77
CA TYR A 48 -52.62 -46.47 30.07
C TYR A 48 -51.16 -46.36 29.54
N THR A 49 -50.99 -45.69 28.40
CA THR A 49 -49.69 -45.36 27.85
C THR A 49 -49.39 -43.89 28.08
N MET A 50 -48.14 -43.58 28.43
CA MET A 50 -47.69 -42.22 28.61
C MET A 50 -46.62 -41.99 27.57
N GLU A 51 -46.85 -41.08 26.60
CA GLU A 51 -45.85 -40.73 25.62
C GLU A 51 -44.73 -39.92 26.28
N ASN A 52 -43.51 -40.44 26.17
CA ASN A 52 -42.31 -39.67 26.55
C ASN A 52 -42.11 -38.55 25.56
N VAL A 53 -42.24 -37.30 26.03
CA VAL A 53 -41.90 -36.13 25.22
C VAL A 53 -40.40 -36.17 24.94
N PRO A 54 -39.96 -36.26 23.68
CA PRO A 54 -38.53 -36.30 23.36
C PRO A 54 -37.84 -35.03 23.87
N ALA A 55 -36.71 -35.18 24.57
CA ALA A 55 -35.94 -34.06 25.05
C ALA A 55 -35.49 -33.21 23.84
N GLU A 56 -35.67 -31.90 23.92
CA GLU A 56 -35.13 -31.02 22.87
C GLU A 56 -33.63 -31.19 22.77
N SER A 57 -33.20 -31.43 21.56
CA SER A 57 -31.76 -31.43 21.28
C SER A 57 -31.23 -30.01 21.54
N TRP A 58 -30.35 -29.85 22.53
CA TRP A 58 -29.69 -28.56 22.84
C TRP A 58 -28.99 -27.96 21.61
N ILE A 59 -28.67 -28.81 20.63
CA ILE A 59 -28.09 -28.41 19.34
C ILE A 59 -29.09 -27.57 18.52
N MET A 60 -30.40 -27.94 18.53
CA MET A 60 -31.46 -27.17 17.84
C MET A 60 -31.63 -25.77 18.43
N THR A 61 -31.44 -25.62 19.72
CA THR A 61 -31.54 -24.33 20.42
C THR A 61 -30.34 -23.44 20.12
N LEU A 62 -29.14 -24.02 19.96
CA LEU A 62 -27.92 -23.28 19.67
C LEU A 62 -27.69 -23.00 18.17
N LEU A 63 -28.32 -23.78 17.29
CA LEU A 63 -28.13 -23.66 15.82
C LEU A 63 -28.38 -22.24 15.28
N PRO A 64 -29.48 -21.53 15.62
CA PRO A 64 -29.72 -20.18 15.14
C PRO A 64 -28.61 -19.20 15.59
N TYR A 65 -28.13 -19.36 16.83
CA TYR A 65 -27.04 -18.48 17.33
C TYR A 65 -25.71 -18.74 16.60
N LEU A 66 -25.42 -20.00 16.27
CA LEU A 66 -24.22 -20.35 15.48
C LEU A 66 -24.30 -19.78 14.05
N ILE A 67 -25.49 -19.81 13.43
CA ILE A 67 -25.71 -19.24 12.10
C ILE A 67 -25.51 -17.71 12.14
N ILE A 68 -26.10 -17.03 13.12
CA ILE A 68 -25.97 -15.57 13.28
C ILE A 68 -24.50 -15.20 13.54
N PHE A 69 -23.82 -15.93 14.42
CA PHE A 69 -22.41 -15.68 14.73
C PHE A 69 -21.51 -15.95 13.54
N GLY A 70 -21.76 -17.03 12.79
CA GLY A 70 -21.06 -17.34 11.55
C GLY A 70 -21.26 -16.27 10.47
N ALA A 71 -22.51 -15.81 10.28
CA ALA A 71 -22.81 -14.74 9.34
C ALA A 71 -22.14 -13.41 9.74
N MET A 72 -22.16 -13.09 11.05
CA MET A 72 -21.50 -11.88 11.56
C MET A 72 -19.96 -11.98 11.42
N PHE A 73 -19.38 -13.15 11.63
CA PHE A 73 -17.95 -13.38 11.42
C PHE A 73 -17.55 -13.25 9.96
N ILE A 74 -18.34 -13.82 9.04
CA ILE A 74 -18.12 -13.68 7.59
C ILE A 74 -18.27 -12.21 7.17
N PHE A 75 -19.29 -11.52 7.65
CA PHE A 75 -19.50 -10.09 7.40
C PHE A 75 -18.32 -9.26 7.92
N PHE A 76 -17.84 -9.55 9.13
CA PHE A 76 -16.65 -8.90 9.70
C PHE A 76 -15.38 -9.17 8.87
N MET A 77 -15.21 -10.41 8.40
CA MET A 77 -14.09 -10.78 7.54
C MET A 77 -14.14 -10.08 6.16
N ILE A 78 -15.33 -9.96 5.57
CA ILE A 78 -15.52 -9.20 4.33
C ILE A 78 -15.27 -7.71 4.58
N MET A 79 -15.76 -7.16 5.68
CA MET A 79 -15.59 -5.75 6.03
C MET A 79 -14.10 -5.43 6.33
N THR A 80 -13.39 -6.31 7.04
CA THR A 80 -11.95 -6.14 7.28
C THR A 80 -11.12 -6.30 6.01
N ASN A 81 -11.48 -7.22 5.12
CA ASN A 81 -10.83 -7.35 3.80
C ASN A 81 -11.12 -6.14 2.89
N GLN A 82 -12.35 -5.61 2.89
CA GLN A 82 -12.67 -4.37 2.18
C GLN A 82 -12.03 -3.14 2.84
N ALA A 83 -11.97 -3.09 4.17
CA ALA A 83 -11.27 -2.04 4.91
C ALA A 83 -9.75 -2.13 4.68
N ALA A 84 -9.17 -3.33 4.61
CA ALA A 84 -7.76 -3.54 4.23
C ALA A 84 -7.50 -3.15 2.77
N ALA A 85 -8.41 -3.44 1.85
CA ALA A 85 -8.32 -3.00 0.45
C ALA A 85 -8.49 -1.48 0.30
N ASN A 86 -9.36 -0.84 1.09
CA ASN A 86 -9.57 0.61 1.10
C ASN A 86 -8.58 1.35 2.02
N ALA A 87 -8.17 0.78 3.15
CA ALA A 87 -7.13 1.34 4.01
C ALA A 87 -5.73 1.22 3.37
N GLY A 88 -5.50 0.18 2.56
CA GLY A 88 -4.32 0.09 1.68
C GLY A 88 -4.27 1.24 0.66
N GLY A 89 -5.41 1.77 0.19
CA GLY A 89 -5.48 2.92 -0.70
C GLY A 89 -5.19 4.28 -0.05
N GLY A 90 -5.53 4.47 1.22
CA GLY A 90 -5.29 5.72 1.95
C GLY A 90 -3.89 5.79 2.57
N SER A 91 -3.47 4.74 3.23
CA SER A 91 -2.14 4.66 3.86
C SER A 91 -1.01 4.52 2.83
N SER A 92 -1.21 3.78 1.74
CA SER A 92 -0.22 3.69 0.66
C SER A 92 -0.13 4.98 -0.16
N LYS A 93 -1.21 5.74 -0.32
CA LYS A 93 -1.14 7.10 -0.89
C LYS A 93 -0.36 8.05 0.02
N MET A 94 -0.59 8.01 1.33
CA MET A 94 0.14 8.81 2.30
C MET A 94 1.63 8.41 2.38
N MET A 95 1.96 7.11 2.35
CA MET A 95 3.34 6.62 2.30
C MET A 95 4.03 6.91 0.95
N ASN A 96 3.28 7.09 -0.14
CA ASN A 96 3.85 7.42 -1.45
C ASN A 96 4.07 8.92 -1.68
N PHE A 97 3.61 9.81 -0.81
CA PHE A 97 3.84 11.26 -0.95
C PHE A 97 5.33 11.63 -0.88
N GLY A 98 6.12 10.89 -0.11
CA GLY A 98 7.57 11.10 0.01
C GLY A 98 8.41 10.38 -1.04
N LYS A 99 7.83 9.50 -1.88
CA LYS A 99 8.59 8.78 -2.89
C LYS A 99 8.99 9.66 -4.05
N SER A 100 10.20 9.42 -4.55
CA SER A 100 10.71 10.10 -5.73
C SER A 100 9.81 9.87 -6.95
N ARG A 101 9.53 10.95 -7.69
CA ARG A 101 8.84 10.90 -9.00
C ARG A 101 9.81 10.77 -10.17
N ALA A 102 11.06 10.48 -9.89
CA ALA A 102 12.09 10.33 -10.92
C ALA A 102 11.71 9.25 -11.93
N LYS A 103 11.87 9.58 -13.21
CA LYS A 103 11.68 8.64 -14.30
C LYS A 103 12.99 7.90 -14.53
N LEU A 104 13.00 6.61 -14.23
CA LEU A 104 14.12 5.73 -14.57
C LEU A 104 14.04 5.38 -16.06
N MET A 105 15.05 5.73 -16.80
CA MET A 105 15.27 5.25 -18.16
C MET A 105 16.40 4.22 -18.14
N GLN A 106 16.04 2.98 -18.43
CA GLN A 106 17.01 1.90 -18.56
C GLN A 106 17.81 2.02 -19.88
N PRO A 107 19.03 1.52 -19.94
CA PRO A 107 19.91 1.65 -21.11
C PRO A 107 19.35 1.04 -22.40
N ASP A 108 18.39 0.13 -22.33
CA ASP A 108 17.81 -0.57 -23.49
C ASP A 108 16.67 0.18 -24.20
N ALA A 109 16.12 1.23 -23.60
CA ALA A 109 15.14 2.09 -24.24
C ALA A 109 15.87 3.02 -25.24
N LYS A 110 15.52 3.00 -26.54
CA LYS A 110 16.05 3.82 -27.66
C LYS A 110 17.24 4.70 -27.24
N LYS A 111 18.46 4.15 -27.33
CA LYS A 111 19.70 4.85 -26.93
C LYS A 111 19.83 6.17 -27.65
N VAL A 112 19.75 7.26 -26.94
CA VAL A 112 20.19 8.58 -27.42
C VAL A 112 21.68 8.66 -27.15
N THR A 113 22.46 8.92 -28.17
CA THR A 113 23.94 9.02 -28.10
C THR A 113 24.41 10.39 -28.59
N PHE A 114 25.71 10.67 -28.51
CA PHE A 114 26.26 11.91 -29.05
C PHE A 114 26.00 12.10 -30.54
N ALA A 115 25.76 11.02 -31.30
CA ALA A 115 25.36 11.10 -32.70
C ALA A 115 24.00 11.80 -32.92
N ASN A 116 23.14 11.78 -31.91
CA ASN A 116 21.83 12.42 -31.93
C ASN A 116 21.85 13.91 -31.52
N VAL A 117 23.01 14.39 -31.04
CA VAL A 117 23.22 15.77 -30.62
C VAL A 117 23.98 16.50 -31.69
N ALA A 118 23.38 17.49 -32.34
CA ALA A 118 24.06 18.31 -33.33
C ALA A 118 24.94 19.41 -32.67
N GLY A 119 26.10 19.70 -33.24
CA GLY A 119 27.01 20.71 -32.70
C GLY A 119 27.69 20.32 -31.39
N LEU A 120 28.01 21.29 -30.54
CA LEU A 120 28.56 21.13 -29.20
C LEU A 120 29.83 20.26 -29.18
N LYS A 121 30.81 20.54 -30.07
CA LYS A 121 32.00 19.69 -30.18
C LYS A 121 32.89 19.79 -28.95
N GLU A 122 33.15 21.01 -28.48
CA GLU A 122 33.99 21.27 -27.31
C GLU A 122 33.34 20.69 -26.03
N GLU A 123 32.04 20.91 -25.84
CA GLU A 123 31.31 20.39 -24.69
C GLU A 123 31.23 18.85 -24.69
N LYS A 124 31.14 18.24 -25.89
CA LYS A 124 31.18 16.77 -26.00
C LYS A 124 32.53 16.19 -25.64
N GLU A 125 33.63 16.82 -26.08
CA GLU A 125 35.01 16.40 -25.73
C GLU A 125 35.22 16.45 -24.21
N GLU A 126 34.78 17.53 -23.53
CA GLU A 126 34.83 17.61 -22.07
C GLU A 126 33.99 16.53 -21.37
N LEU A 127 32.82 16.20 -21.93
CA LEU A 127 31.90 15.21 -21.38
C LEU A 127 32.30 13.76 -21.69
N GLU A 128 33.19 13.50 -22.65
CA GLU A 128 33.74 12.17 -22.94
C GLU A 128 34.52 11.60 -21.74
N GLU A 129 35.18 12.45 -20.96
CA GLU A 129 35.85 12.01 -19.73
C GLU A 129 34.86 11.45 -18.71
N ILE A 130 33.66 12.06 -18.59
CA ILE A 130 32.58 11.59 -17.72
C ILE A 130 32.00 10.26 -18.23
N VAL A 131 31.82 10.14 -19.55
CA VAL A 131 31.40 8.90 -20.19
C VAL A 131 32.35 7.76 -19.90
N ASP A 132 33.64 8.00 -20.06
CA ASP A 132 34.68 7.01 -19.82
C ASP A 132 34.75 6.59 -18.34
N PHE A 133 34.59 7.55 -17.44
CA PHE A 133 34.48 7.23 -16.01
C PHE A 133 33.26 6.35 -15.73
N LEU A 134 32.08 6.69 -16.21
CA LEU A 134 30.87 5.92 -15.99
C LEU A 134 30.95 4.50 -16.56
N ARG A 135 31.68 4.32 -17.68
CA ARG A 135 31.97 3.01 -18.29
C ARG A 135 32.89 2.15 -17.43
N ALA A 136 33.89 2.75 -16.81
CA ALA A 136 34.92 2.04 -16.08
C ALA A 136 35.41 2.79 -14.82
N PRO A 137 34.55 2.96 -13.79
CA PRO A 137 34.87 3.74 -12.59
C PRO A 137 36.10 3.22 -11.85
N GLN A 138 36.31 1.90 -11.84
CA GLN A 138 37.41 1.24 -11.13
C GLN A 138 38.80 1.67 -11.69
N LYS A 139 38.91 1.98 -12.98
CA LYS A 139 40.13 2.42 -13.60
C LYS A 139 40.59 3.76 -13.04
N TYR A 140 39.69 4.68 -12.86
CA TYR A 140 39.98 6.02 -12.33
C TYR A 140 40.25 5.98 -10.82
N THR A 141 39.50 5.14 -10.09
CA THR A 141 39.71 4.88 -8.67
C THR A 141 41.12 4.34 -8.39
N ALA A 142 41.58 3.37 -9.18
CA ALA A 142 42.90 2.76 -9.02
C ALA A 142 44.04 3.77 -9.25
N LEU A 143 43.81 4.79 -10.07
CA LEU A 143 44.76 5.87 -10.35
C LEU A 143 44.69 7.02 -9.33
N GLY A 144 43.76 6.98 -8.38
CA GLY A 144 43.49 8.05 -7.42
C GLY A 144 42.96 9.34 -8.06
N ALA A 145 42.41 9.25 -9.27
CA ALA A 145 41.79 10.37 -9.96
C ALA A 145 40.54 10.87 -9.23
N ARG A 146 40.39 12.18 -9.14
CA ARG A 146 39.18 12.83 -8.59
C ARG A 146 38.29 13.24 -9.75
N ILE A 147 37.12 12.60 -9.83
CA ILE A 147 36.13 12.92 -10.84
C ILE A 147 35.10 13.87 -10.27
N PRO A 148 34.61 14.83 -11.05
CA PRO A 148 33.57 15.74 -10.60
C PRO A 148 32.29 14.97 -10.22
N LYS A 149 31.75 15.24 -9.05
CA LYS A 149 30.49 14.62 -8.57
C LYS A 149 29.25 15.15 -9.32
N GLY A 150 29.39 16.29 -9.98
CA GLY A 150 28.27 16.94 -10.64
C GLY A 150 28.71 17.82 -11.82
N VAL A 151 27.77 18.01 -12.74
CA VAL A 151 27.89 18.87 -13.93
C VAL A 151 26.70 19.79 -13.98
N LEU A 152 26.93 21.07 -14.22
CA LEU A 152 25.88 22.06 -14.42
C LEU A 152 25.78 22.45 -15.91
N LEU A 153 24.60 22.19 -16.51
CA LEU A 153 24.28 22.58 -17.88
C LEU A 153 23.52 23.91 -17.86
N VAL A 154 24.16 24.98 -18.33
CA VAL A 154 23.57 26.31 -18.35
C VAL A 154 23.30 26.75 -19.77
N GLY A 155 22.16 27.35 -20.04
CA GLY A 155 21.85 27.90 -21.35
C GLY A 155 20.35 28.20 -21.53
N PRO A 156 19.98 28.94 -22.59
CA PRO A 156 18.56 29.27 -22.86
C PRO A 156 17.67 28.04 -23.01
N PRO A 157 16.34 28.19 -22.84
CA PRO A 157 15.41 27.11 -23.09
C PRO A 157 15.52 26.62 -24.57
N GLY A 158 15.33 25.32 -24.78
CA GLY A 158 15.32 24.69 -26.10
C GLY A 158 16.71 24.41 -26.69
N THR A 159 17.83 24.68 -25.99
CA THR A 159 19.20 24.41 -26.47
C THR A 159 19.61 22.93 -26.40
N GLY A 160 18.79 22.05 -25.88
CA GLY A 160 19.03 20.61 -25.87
C GLY A 160 19.77 20.08 -24.63
N LYS A 161 19.81 20.82 -23.50
CA LYS A 161 20.46 20.38 -22.26
C LYS A 161 20.01 18.98 -21.80
N THR A 162 18.70 18.74 -21.76
CA THR A 162 18.12 17.43 -21.40
C THR A 162 18.48 16.34 -22.41
N LEU A 163 18.59 16.69 -23.71
CA LEU A 163 19.01 15.76 -24.76
C LEU A 163 20.47 15.38 -24.58
N LEU A 164 21.33 16.35 -24.30
CA LEU A 164 22.75 16.15 -24.03
C LEU A 164 22.98 15.23 -22.82
N ALA A 165 22.29 15.48 -21.72
CA ALA A 165 22.38 14.63 -20.54
C ALA A 165 21.94 13.17 -20.82
N LYS A 166 20.88 12.97 -21.61
CA LYS A 166 20.45 11.64 -22.08
C LYS A 166 21.50 10.99 -23.00
N ALA A 167 22.16 11.79 -23.84
CA ALA A 167 23.17 11.29 -24.73
C ALA A 167 24.40 10.78 -23.98
N ILE A 168 24.83 11.46 -22.92
CA ILE A 168 25.90 11.01 -22.02
C ILE A 168 25.55 9.66 -21.38
N ALA A 169 24.35 9.53 -20.82
CA ALA A 169 23.91 8.27 -20.22
C ALA A 169 23.83 7.13 -21.24
N GLY A 170 23.31 7.42 -22.43
CA GLY A 170 23.25 6.45 -23.52
C GLY A 170 24.61 6.07 -24.06
N GLU A 171 25.53 7.02 -24.18
CA GLU A 171 26.90 6.78 -24.58
C GLU A 171 27.65 5.92 -23.56
N ALA A 172 27.50 6.24 -22.27
CA ALA A 172 28.07 5.46 -21.17
C ALA A 172 27.40 4.09 -20.97
N GLY A 173 26.14 3.93 -21.41
CA GLY A 173 25.38 2.70 -21.22
C GLY A 173 24.88 2.50 -19.77
N VAL A 174 24.66 3.59 -19.05
CA VAL A 174 24.25 3.58 -17.64
C VAL A 174 22.80 4.02 -17.46
N PRO A 175 22.13 3.63 -16.35
CA PRO A 175 20.79 4.11 -15.98
C PRO A 175 20.73 5.64 -15.86
N PHE A 176 19.61 6.21 -16.29
CA PHE A 176 19.35 7.64 -16.26
C PHE A 176 18.11 7.95 -15.45
N PHE A 177 18.28 8.62 -14.31
CA PHE A 177 17.20 9.11 -13.47
C PHE A 177 16.92 10.56 -13.82
N SER A 178 15.68 10.89 -14.19
CA SER A 178 15.30 12.26 -14.56
C SER A 178 14.17 12.76 -13.67
N ILE A 179 14.38 13.93 -13.08
CA ILE A 179 13.40 14.62 -12.24
C ILE A 179 13.42 16.11 -12.56
N SER A 180 12.31 16.82 -12.38
CA SER A 180 12.27 18.28 -12.41
C SER A 180 12.55 18.86 -11.03
N GLY A 181 13.29 19.95 -10.93
CA GLY A 181 13.45 20.71 -9.70
C GLY A 181 12.13 21.15 -9.07
N SER A 182 11.12 21.40 -9.90
CA SER A 182 9.76 21.69 -9.44
C SER A 182 9.07 20.52 -8.70
N ASP A 183 9.47 19.27 -8.98
CA ASP A 183 8.92 18.09 -8.30
C ASP A 183 9.37 18.00 -6.83
N PHE A 184 10.40 18.73 -6.45
CA PHE A 184 10.86 18.82 -5.07
C PHE A 184 10.15 19.91 -4.28
N VAL A 185 9.50 20.87 -4.96
CA VAL A 185 8.80 22.00 -4.32
C VAL A 185 7.35 21.60 -4.09
N GLU A 186 7.01 21.29 -2.83
CA GLU A 186 5.66 20.93 -2.43
C GLU A 186 5.17 21.87 -1.33
N MET A 187 3.86 21.86 -1.06
CA MET A 187 3.26 22.70 0.00
C MET A 187 3.51 22.17 1.42
N PHE A 188 4.00 20.94 1.55
CA PHE A 188 4.21 20.28 2.85
C PHE A 188 5.69 20.22 3.20
N VAL A 189 6.04 20.75 4.37
CA VAL A 189 7.41 20.78 4.87
C VAL A 189 7.99 19.37 4.99
N GLY A 190 9.20 19.18 4.46
CA GLY A 190 9.95 17.92 4.54
C GLY A 190 9.68 16.91 3.44
N VAL A 191 8.65 17.11 2.61
CA VAL A 191 8.34 16.19 1.50
C VAL A 191 9.41 16.25 0.41
N GLY A 192 9.89 17.45 0.07
CA GLY A 192 10.97 17.67 -0.89
C GLY A 192 12.27 16.97 -0.46
N ALA A 193 12.67 17.16 0.80
CA ALA A 193 13.86 16.50 1.35
C ALA A 193 13.73 14.96 1.40
N SER A 194 12.52 14.43 1.64
CA SER A 194 12.27 12.99 1.59
C SER A 194 12.43 12.45 0.16
N ARG A 195 11.92 13.16 -0.84
CA ARG A 195 12.07 12.77 -2.27
C ARG A 195 13.52 12.80 -2.74
N VAL A 196 14.30 13.76 -2.24
CA VAL A 196 15.74 13.80 -2.50
C VAL A 196 16.40 12.53 -1.98
N ARG A 197 16.17 12.18 -0.71
CA ARG A 197 16.75 10.96 -0.12
C ARG A 197 16.36 9.70 -0.89
N ASP A 198 15.10 9.56 -1.21
CA ASP A 198 14.56 8.41 -1.96
C ASP A 198 15.21 8.29 -3.36
N LEU A 199 15.37 9.42 -4.07
CA LEU A 199 16.04 9.48 -5.36
C LEU A 199 17.48 8.97 -5.27
N PHE A 200 18.22 9.45 -4.28
CA PHE A 200 19.62 9.09 -4.14
C PHE A 200 19.82 7.67 -3.59
N GLU A 201 18.93 7.16 -2.76
CA GLU A 201 18.90 5.75 -2.37
C GLU A 201 18.69 4.84 -3.59
N GLU A 202 17.79 5.22 -4.48
CA GLU A 202 17.54 4.46 -5.70
C GLU A 202 18.71 4.55 -6.68
N ALA A 203 19.34 5.72 -6.78
CA ALA A 203 20.56 5.90 -7.59
C ALA A 203 21.72 5.04 -7.07
N LYS A 204 21.93 4.97 -5.76
CA LYS A 204 22.95 4.11 -5.13
C LYS A 204 22.76 2.63 -5.45
N LYS A 205 21.52 2.14 -5.50
CA LYS A 205 21.19 0.75 -5.86
C LYS A 205 21.50 0.43 -7.33
N ASN A 206 21.50 1.46 -8.18
CA ASN A 206 21.67 1.32 -9.63
C ASN A 206 22.99 1.94 -10.15
N ALA A 207 23.96 2.15 -9.29
CA ALA A 207 25.27 2.67 -9.69
C ALA A 207 26.07 1.64 -10.54
N PRO A 208 26.80 2.08 -11.57
CA PRO A 208 26.98 3.47 -11.99
C PRO A 208 25.77 4.04 -12.72
N CYS A 209 25.41 5.31 -12.44
CA CYS A 209 24.23 5.95 -13.04
C CYS A 209 24.36 7.48 -13.11
N ILE A 210 23.46 8.10 -13.87
CA ILE A 210 23.30 9.56 -13.92
C ILE A 210 21.99 9.96 -13.25
N VAL A 211 22.05 10.95 -12.35
CA VAL A 211 20.90 11.64 -11.78
C VAL A 211 20.80 13.01 -12.43
N PHE A 212 19.77 13.23 -13.22
CA PHE A 212 19.53 14.48 -13.91
C PHE A 212 18.40 15.27 -13.27
N ILE A 213 18.69 16.51 -12.89
CA ILE A 213 17.73 17.44 -12.28
C ILE A 213 17.52 18.60 -13.27
N ASP A 214 16.39 18.63 -13.94
CA ASP A 214 16.03 19.72 -14.82
C ASP A 214 15.45 20.89 -14.01
N GLU A 215 15.63 22.12 -14.48
CA GLU A 215 15.12 23.33 -13.82
C GLU A 215 15.54 23.42 -12.34
N ILE A 216 16.82 23.18 -12.05
CA ILE A 216 17.35 23.20 -10.67
C ILE A 216 17.09 24.56 -9.98
N ASP A 217 16.92 25.64 -10.74
CA ASP A 217 16.57 26.96 -10.26
C ASP A 217 15.23 27.04 -9.53
N ALA A 218 14.33 26.06 -9.71
CA ALA A 218 13.11 25.96 -8.92
C ALA A 218 13.41 25.75 -7.42
N VAL A 219 14.50 25.04 -7.09
CA VAL A 219 14.95 24.76 -5.72
C VAL A 219 16.01 25.75 -5.26
N ALA A 220 16.94 26.13 -6.17
CA ALA A 220 18.13 26.94 -5.87
C ALA A 220 17.90 28.46 -5.87
N ARG A 221 16.65 28.93 -5.80
CA ARG A 221 16.32 30.37 -5.87
C ARG A 221 16.96 31.15 -4.73
N ARG A 222 17.62 32.29 -5.06
CA ARG A 222 18.27 33.20 -4.09
C ARG A 222 17.30 33.59 -2.96
N ARG A 223 17.85 33.69 -1.74
CA ARG A 223 17.18 34.18 -0.53
C ARG A 223 16.60 35.56 -0.78
N GLY A 224 15.29 35.66 -1.03
CA GLY A 224 14.56 36.90 -1.02
C GLY A 224 14.02 37.18 0.39
N THR A 225 14.01 38.44 0.82
CA THR A 225 13.48 38.90 2.13
C THR A 225 11.95 38.80 2.24
N GLY A 226 11.35 37.70 1.78
CA GLY A 226 9.89 37.46 1.83
C GLY A 226 9.52 36.58 3.01
N MET A 227 8.72 37.08 3.94
CA MET A 227 8.12 36.34 5.04
C MET A 227 7.04 35.39 4.50
N GLY A 228 7.36 34.10 4.30
CA GLY A 228 6.37 33.11 3.92
C GLY A 228 6.94 31.68 3.99
N GLY A 229 6.18 30.74 4.59
CA GLY A 229 6.60 29.37 4.92
C GLY A 229 7.01 28.46 3.74
N GLY A 230 6.93 28.90 2.49
CA GLY A 230 7.44 28.18 1.32
C GLY A 230 8.95 28.36 1.07
N HIS A 231 9.63 29.24 1.82
CA HIS A 231 11.06 29.45 1.72
C HIS A 231 11.84 28.38 2.51
N ASP A 232 11.36 28.00 3.68
CA ASP A 232 12.02 27.05 4.56
C ASP A 232 12.08 25.65 3.93
N GLU A 233 11.05 25.26 3.18
CA GLU A 233 11.01 23.96 2.53
C GLU A 233 12.03 23.84 1.37
N ARG A 234 12.13 24.88 0.54
CA ARG A 234 13.11 24.91 -0.56
C ARG A 234 14.54 24.88 -0.03
N GLU A 235 14.82 25.64 1.00
CA GLU A 235 16.13 25.66 1.65
C GLU A 235 16.46 24.31 2.28
N GLN A 236 15.49 23.68 2.95
CA GLN A 236 15.64 22.33 3.50
C GLN A 236 15.90 21.29 2.40
N THR A 237 15.18 21.39 1.30
CA THR A 237 15.35 20.50 0.14
C THR A 237 16.71 20.68 -0.52
N LEU A 238 17.15 21.94 -0.73
CA LEU A 238 18.46 22.24 -1.27
C LEU A 238 19.59 21.73 -0.35
N ASN A 239 19.47 21.98 0.95
CA ASN A 239 20.43 21.48 1.93
C ASN A 239 20.49 19.94 1.91
N GLN A 240 19.35 19.25 1.81
CA GLN A 240 19.32 17.80 1.70
C GLN A 240 20.00 17.33 0.40
N LEU A 241 19.78 18.04 -0.72
CA LEU A 241 20.45 17.72 -1.98
C LEU A 241 21.97 17.82 -1.84
N LEU A 242 22.48 18.89 -1.23
CA LEU A 242 23.90 19.07 -0.98
C LEU A 242 24.47 17.99 -0.05
N VAL A 243 23.72 17.64 1.01
CA VAL A 243 24.11 16.56 1.94
C VAL A 243 24.22 15.21 1.22
N GLU A 244 23.24 14.88 0.36
CA GLU A 244 23.31 13.64 -0.41
C GLU A 244 24.45 13.64 -1.41
N MET A 245 24.71 14.76 -2.10
CA MET A 245 25.85 14.91 -3.03
C MET A 245 27.20 14.82 -2.32
N ASP A 246 27.31 15.40 -1.13
CA ASP A 246 28.54 15.32 -0.32
C ASP A 246 28.74 13.93 0.27
N GLY A 247 27.64 13.25 0.61
CA GLY A 247 27.60 11.90 1.18
C GLY A 247 28.10 10.81 0.23
N PHE A 248 28.25 11.10 -1.08
CA PHE A 248 28.85 10.14 -2.01
C PHE A 248 30.35 10.06 -1.82
N GLY A 249 30.86 8.85 -1.65
CA GLY A 249 32.27 8.56 -1.82
C GLY A 249 32.70 8.93 -3.25
N VAL A 250 33.94 9.34 -3.41
CA VAL A 250 34.52 9.73 -4.71
C VAL A 250 34.39 8.63 -5.79
N ASN A 251 33.97 7.43 -5.40
CA ASN A 251 34.01 6.20 -6.18
C ASN A 251 32.66 5.48 -6.34
N GLU A 252 31.56 6.08 -5.95
CA GLU A 252 30.27 5.40 -6.02
C GLU A 252 29.68 5.32 -7.45
N GLY A 253 30.29 5.98 -8.41
CA GLY A 253 29.87 5.92 -9.83
C GLY A 253 28.56 6.67 -10.12
N ILE A 254 28.17 7.61 -9.24
CA ILE A 254 26.98 8.44 -9.44
C ILE A 254 27.43 9.83 -9.89
N ILE A 255 26.90 10.29 -11.02
CA ILE A 255 27.11 11.67 -11.50
C ILE A 255 25.77 12.40 -11.43
N VAL A 256 25.75 13.54 -10.74
CA VAL A 256 24.60 14.42 -10.70
C VAL A 256 24.74 15.47 -11.80
N MET A 257 23.79 15.54 -12.70
CA MET A 257 23.72 16.56 -13.74
C MET A 257 22.54 17.48 -13.47
N ALA A 258 22.77 18.76 -13.38
CA ALA A 258 21.71 19.74 -13.22
C ALA A 258 21.59 20.63 -14.46
N ALA A 259 20.38 21.03 -14.81
CA ALA A 259 20.16 21.99 -15.90
C ALA A 259 19.41 23.23 -15.38
N THR A 260 19.83 24.39 -15.88
CA THR A 260 19.12 25.66 -15.61
C THR A 260 19.12 26.55 -16.85
N ASN A 261 18.11 27.38 -16.95
CA ASN A 261 18.02 28.45 -17.95
C ASN A 261 18.53 29.79 -17.41
N ARG A 262 18.94 29.82 -16.16
CA ARG A 262 19.36 31.04 -15.45
C ARG A 262 20.82 30.97 -15.05
N VAL A 263 21.58 31.96 -15.48
CA VAL A 263 23.02 32.08 -15.22
C VAL A 263 23.31 32.77 -13.88
N ASP A 264 22.30 33.46 -13.34
CA ASP A 264 22.38 34.37 -12.19
C ASP A 264 22.01 33.73 -10.84
N ILE A 265 21.81 32.42 -10.81
CA ILE A 265 21.40 31.67 -9.62
C ILE A 265 22.56 30.97 -8.96
#